data_4166a9caa5000acd93c858ff24b73ceb
#
_entry.id   4166a9caa5000acd93c858ff24b73ceb
#
_cell.length_a   1.000
_cell.length_b   1.000
_cell.length_c   1.000
_cell.angle_alpha   90.00
_cell.angle_beta   90.00
_cell.angle_gamma   90.00
#
_symmetry.space_group_name_H-M   'P 1'
#
loop_
_entity.id
_entity.type
_entity.pdbx_description
1 polymer ?
#
loop_
_entity_poly.entity_id
_entity_poly.type
_entity_poly.pdbx_seq_one_letter_code
_entity_poly.pdbx_strand_id
1 'polypeptide(L)'
;LINSGQLMFEKPIVTFNAAQVTEKNEARYITDIFNENAYLLHSEIIPYSEWCSLISVNDTDEKHFLIRKGAVPCGYLKINGLEDGNDGWISILAVASAFQRKGIGKYAVSYAESFFKKQGKLCVKIHTTTDNYPARKLYEKCGYLLCNSTNTYTAKDKLTYFKQI
;
A
#
# COMPACT_ATOMS: atom_id res chain seq x y z
N LEU A 1 47.66 7.07 27.75
CA LEU A 1 46.49 6.19 27.56
C LEU A 1 45.44 6.99 26.81
N ILE A 2 45.39 6.82 25.48
CA ILE A 2 44.42 7.50 24.58
C ILE A 2 43.20 6.59 24.52
N ASN A 3 42.09 7.06 25.04
CA ASN A 3 40.80 6.38 24.94
C ASN A 3 40.29 6.57 23.52
N SER A 4 40.33 5.52 22.72
CA SER A 4 39.72 5.49 21.39
C SER A 4 38.20 5.45 21.55
N GLY A 5 37.58 6.63 21.60
CA GLY A 5 36.14 6.75 21.49
C GLY A 5 35.70 6.21 20.14
N GLN A 6 35.08 5.02 20.15
CA GLN A 6 34.33 4.52 18.99
C GLN A 6 33.19 5.50 18.70
N LEU A 7 33.39 6.32 17.67
CA LEU A 7 32.28 7.04 17.04
C LEU A 7 31.30 5.99 16.50
N MET A 8 30.28 5.69 17.29
CA MET A 8 29.12 4.94 16.81
C MET A 8 28.42 5.83 15.80
N PHE A 9 28.67 5.60 14.53
CA PHE A 9 27.83 6.14 13.46
C PHE A 9 26.48 5.50 13.62
N GLU A 10 25.53 6.17 14.26
CA GLU A 10 24.13 5.78 14.19
C GLU A 10 23.75 5.75 12.72
N LYS A 11 23.34 4.56 12.23
CA LYS A 11 22.77 4.45 10.89
C LYS A 11 21.59 5.41 10.82
N PRO A 12 21.52 6.29 9.81
CA PRO A 12 20.42 7.23 9.71
C PRO A 12 19.12 6.43 9.72
N ILE A 13 18.22 6.77 10.65
CA ILE A 13 16.88 6.18 10.71
C ILE A 13 16.20 6.52 9.41
N VAL A 14 15.96 5.50 8.60
CA VAL A 14 15.25 5.66 7.33
C VAL A 14 13.79 5.87 7.66
N THR A 15 13.33 7.10 7.57
CA THR A 15 11.93 7.46 7.78
C THR A 15 11.17 7.41 6.46
N PHE A 16 10.05 6.67 6.47
CA PHE A 16 9.06 6.75 5.41
C PHE A 16 7.97 7.74 5.82
N ASN A 17 7.38 8.39 4.82
CA ASN A 17 6.27 9.30 4.99
C ASN A 17 5.19 8.98 3.96
N ALA A 18 3.95 8.82 4.40
CA ALA A 18 2.78 8.69 3.55
C ALA A 18 1.98 9.99 3.56
N ALA A 19 1.71 10.55 2.39
CA ALA A 19 0.91 11.75 2.23
C ALA A 19 -0.22 11.50 1.23
N GLN A 20 -1.42 12.00 1.56
CA GLN A 20 -2.56 11.93 0.64
C GLN A 20 -2.26 12.73 -0.62
N VAL A 21 -2.57 12.14 -1.76
CA VAL A 21 -2.48 12.81 -3.06
C VAL A 21 -3.65 13.76 -3.21
N THR A 22 -3.38 15.03 -3.33
CA THR A 22 -4.36 16.10 -3.47
C THR A 22 -4.24 16.85 -4.79
N GLU A 23 -3.13 16.65 -5.50
CA GLU A 23 -2.84 17.35 -6.75
C GLU A 23 -2.63 16.38 -7.90
N LYS A 24 -3.21 16.72 -9.06
CA LYS A 24 -3.13 15.88 -10.28
C LYS A 24 -1.71 15.70 -10.80
N ASN A 25 -0.80 16.64 -10.53
CA ASN A 25 0.60 16.54 -10.95
C ASN A 25 1.34 15.35 -10.28
N GLU A 26 0.88 14.88 -9.13
CA GLU A 26 1.42 13.72 -8.44
C GLU A 26 1.04 12.39 -9.12
N ALA A 27 0.04 12.39 -10.00
CA ALA A 27 -0.38 11.22 -10.78
C ALA A 27 0.77 10.59 -11.58
N ARG A 28 1.76 11.39 -12.01
CA ARG A 28 2.96 10.87 -12.70
C ARG A 28 3.70 9.82 -11.88
N TYR A 29 3.87 10.05 -10.58
CA TYR A 29 4.54 9.09 -9.70
C TYR A 29 3.74 7.82 -9.50
N ILE A 30 2.40 7.97 -9.42
CA ILE A 30 1.49 6.82 -9.34
C ILE A 30 1.58 6.00 -10.63
N THR A 31 1.57 6.67 -11.79
CA THR A 31 1.71 6.03 -13.10
C THR A 31 2.96 5.14 -13.15
N ASP A 32 4.11 5.70 -12.79
CA ASP A 32 5.37 4.98 -12.83
C ASP A 32 5.37 3.79 -11.86
N ILE A 33 5.02 4.02 -10.60
CA ILE A 33 5.01 2.98 -9.55
C ILE A 33 3.99 1.88 -9.87
N PHE A 34 2.79 2.23 -10.33
CA PHE A 34 1.76 1.26 -10.65
C PHE A 34 2.15 0.42 -11.86
N ASN A 35 2.59 1.06 -12.94
CA ASN A 35 2.90 0.36 -14.18
C ASN A 35 4.09 -0.59 -14.06
N GLU A 36 5.06 -0.30 -13.21
CA GLU A 36 6.13 -1.25 -12.86
C GLU A 36 5.59 -2.53 -12.20
N ASN A 37 4.43 -2.46 -11.57
CA ASN A 37 3.79 -3.56 -10.84
C ASN A 37 2.57 -4.14 -11.56
N ALA A 38 2.20 -3.64 -12.73
CA ALA A 38 0.95 -3.97 -13.41
C ALA A 38 0.77 -5.48 -13.61
N TYR A 39 1.83 -6.21 -13.96
CA TYR A 39 1.78 -7.67 -14.11
C TYR A 39 1.36 -8.39 -12.82
N LEU A 40 1.96 -8.05 -11.67
CA LEU A 40 1.63 -8.66 -10.36
C LEU A 40 0.26 -8.21 -9.85
N LEU A 41 -0.20 -7.05 -10.28
CA LEU A 41 -1.52 -6.53 -9.95
C LEU A 41 -2.62 -7.07 -10.88
N HIS A 42 -2.26 -7.89 -11.86
CA HIS A 42 -3.16 -8.40 -12.89
C HIS A 42 -3.93 -7.27 -13.59
N SER A 43 -3.24 -6.18 -13.86
CA SER A 43 -3.77 -4.98 -14.49
C SER A 43 -3.05 -4.66 -15.79
N GLU A 44 -3.73 -3.92 -16.65
CA GLU A 44 -3.11 -3.27 -17.80
C GLU A 44 -2.33 -2.03 -17.34
N ILE A 45 -1.44 -1.57 -18.21
CA ILE A 45 -0.74 -0.30 -18.02
C ILE A 45 -1.75 0.84 -18.15
N ILE A 46 -1.77 1.72 -17.17
CA ILE A 46 -2.66 2.89 -17.14
C ILE A 46 -1.84 4.14 -17.44
N PRO A 47 -2.18 4.91 -18.50
CA PRO A 47 -1.44 6.10 -18.86
C PRO A 47 -1.66 7.24 -17.86
N TYR A 48 -0.72 8.18 -17.82
CA TYR A 48 -0.77 9.34 -16.93
C TYR A 48 -2.08 10.14 -17.05
N SER A 49 -2.57 10.35 -18.28
CA SER A 49 -3.82 11.10 -18.51
C SER A 49 -5.04 10.44 -17.87
N GLU A 50 -5.07 9.12 -17.85
CA GLU A 50 -6.13 8.36 -17.18
C GLU A 50 -6.00 8.43 -15.67
N TRP A 51 -4.79 8.33 -15.11
CA TRP A 51 -4.55 8.54 -13.69
C TRP A 51 -4.99 9.92 -13.21
N CYS A 52 -4.78 10.97 -14.01
CA CYS A 52 -5.28 12.32 -13.70
C CYS A 52 -6.81 12.39 -13.56
N SER A 53 -7.53 11.47 -14.23
CA SER A 53 -8.99 11.37 -14.13
C SER A 53 -9.43 10.47 -12.98
N LEU A 54 -8.69 9.38 -12.74
CA LEU A 54 -8.99 8.41 -11.68
C LEU A 54 -8.73 8.97 -10.27
N ILE A 55 -7.73 9.85 -10.12
CA ILE A 55 -7.47 10.52 -8.85
C ILE A 55 -8.50 11.61 -8.64
N SER A 56 -9.67 11.21 -8.16
CA SER A 56 -10.70 12.17 -7.72
C SER A 56 -10.35 12.66 -6.32
N VAL A 57 -10.02 13.93 -6.22
CA VAL A 57 -9.72 14.59 -4.93
C VAL A 57 -10.95 14.74 -4.02
N ASN A 58 -12.14 14.54 -4.57
CA ASN A 58 -13.41 14.73 -3.88
C ASN A 58 -14.11 13.41 -3.52
N ASP A 59 -13.50 12.26 -3.82
CA ASP A 59 -14.07 10.98 -3.43
C ASP A 59 -13.98 10.81 -1.91
N THR A 60 -15.11 10.58 -1.27
CA THR A 60 -15.20 10.44 0.18
C THR A 60 -14.95 9.01 0.64
N ASP A 61 -15.22 8.03 -0.22
CA ASP A 61 -15.02 6.61 0.07
C ASP A 61 -13.60 6.11 -0.20
N GLU A 62 -12.84 6.76 -1.09
CA GLU A 62 -11.48 6.32 -1.42
C GLU A 62 -10.43 7.42 -1.22
N LYS A 63 -9.22 6.99 -0.91
CA LYS A 63 -8.06 7.85 -0.76
C LYS A 63 -6.83 7.24 -1.42
N HIS A 64 -6.02 8.12 -1.98
CA HIS A 64 -4.75 7.80 -2.62
C HIS A 64 -3.60 8.40 -1.83
N PHE A 65 -2.55 7.62 -1.58
CA PHE A 65 -1.37 8.06 -0.85
C PHE A 65 -0.11 7.73 -1.63
N LEU A 66 0.81 8.69 -1.66
CA LEU A 66 2.20 8.43 -2.05
C LEU A 66 3.04 8.22 -0.80
N ILE A 67 3.84 7.17 -0.82
CA ILE A 67 4.83 6.88 0.21
C ILE A 67 6.17 7.35 -0.31
N ARG A 68 6.89 8.11 0.50
CA ARG A 68 8.19 8.68 0.17
C ARG A 68 9.25 8.22 1.16
N LYS A 69 10.46 8.08 0.64
CA LYS A 69 11.68 8.00 1.42
C LYS A 69 12.42 9.34 1.26
N GLY A 70 12.38 10.18 2.30
CA GLY A 70 12.74 11.58 2.11
C GLY A 70 11.82 12.26 1.09
N ALA A 71 12.37 12.88 0.05
CA ALA A 71 11.60 13.49 -1.03
C ALA A 71 11.23 12.53 -2.18
N VAL A 72 11.75 11.30 -2.19
CA VAL A 72 11.62 10.37 -3.32
C VAL A 72 10.36 9.52 -3.18
N PRO A 73 9.41 9.58 -4.12
CA PRO A 73 8.25 8.69 -4.16
C PRO A 73 8.73 7.25 -4.41
N CYS A 74 8.28 6.33 -3.57
CA CYS A 74 8.73 4.94 -3.61
C CYS A 74 7.61 3.91 -3.45
N GLY A 75 6.39 4.36 -3.11
CA GLY A 75 5.23 3.49 -2.99
C GLY A 75 3.93 4.22 -3.24
N TYR A 76 2.93 3.45 -3.65
CA TYR A 76 1.56 3.91 -3.86
C TYR A 76 0.59 3.03 -3.09
N LEU A 77 -0.30 3.66 -2.35
CA LEU A 77 -1.34 3.03 -1.56
C LEU A 77 -2.70 3.65 -1.92
N LYS A 78 -3.65 2.81 -2.33
CA LYS A 78 -5.05 3.18 -2.49
C LYS A 78 -5.88 2.43 -1.47
N ILE A 79 -6.73 3.14 -0.78
CA ILE A 79 -7.70 2.57 0.17
C ILE A 79 -9.11 3.00 -0.19
N ASN A 80 -10.10 2.18 0.18
CA ASN A 80 -11.52 2.51 0.04
C ASN A 80 -12.35 1.85 1.17
N GLY A 81 -13.68 2.01 1.11
CA GLY A 81 -14.59 1.54 2.16
C GLY A 81 -14.59 2.47 3.37
N LEU A 82 -14.44 3.78 3.14
CA LEU A 82 -14.38 4.76 4.22
C LEU A 82 -15.77 5.19 4.70
N GLU A 83 -16.76 5.23 3.81
CA GLU A 83 -18.10 5.74 4.14
C GLU A 83 -18.90 4.72 4.95
N ASP A 84 -19.03 3.51 4.46
CA ASP A 84 -19.95 2.54 5.02
C ASP A 84 -19.27 1.33 5.68
N GLY A 85 -19.99 0.74 6.65
CA GLY A 85 -19.62 -0.51 7.28
C GLY A 85 -18.36 -0.45 8.15
N ASN A 86 -17.93 -1.62 8.61
CA ASN A 86 -16.83 -1.79 9.55
C ASN A 86 -15.51 -2.18 8.87
N ASP A 87 -15.53 -2.42 7.57
CA ASP A 87 -14.40 -2.92 6.80
C ASP A 87 -13.74 -1.79 6.00
N GLY A 88 -12.44 -1.61 6.21
CA GLY A 88 -11.61 -0.84 5.30
C GLY A 88 -10.89 -1.75 4.31
N TRP A 89 -10.64 -1.28 3.11
CA TRP A 89 -10.00 -2.05 2.05
C TRP A 89 -8.70 -1.40 1.59
N ILE A 90 -7.63 -2.16 1.57
CA ILE A 90 -6.44 -1.81 0.79
C ILE A 90 -6.68 -2.31 -0.63
N SER A 91 -6.98 -1.37 -1.54
CA SER A 91 -7.32 -1.69 -2.92
C SER A 91 -6.11 -1.86 -3.81
N ILE A 92 -5.08 -1.04 -3.60
CA ILE A 92 -3.81 -1.11 -4.33
C ILE A 92 -2.69 -0.84 -3.35
N LEU A 93 -1.66 -1.67 -3.40
CA LEU A 93 -0.37 -1.45 -2.77
C LEU A 93 0.72 -1.82 -3.75
N ALA A 94 1.46 -0.83 -4.20
CA ALA A 94 2.56 -0.99 -5.13
C ALA A 94 3.82 -0.30 -4.60
N VAL A 95 4.98 -0.93 -4.80
CA VAL A 95 6.29 -0.40 -4.41
C VAL A 95 7.17 -0.33 -5.64
N ALA A 96 7.78 0.83 -5.88
CA ALA A 96 8.71 1.02 -6.98
C ALA A 96 9.82 -0.03 -6.96
N SER A 97 10.17 -0.59 -8.11
CA SER A 97 11.08 -1.74 -8.23
C SER A 97 12.41 -1.53 -7.50
N ALA A 98 13.00 -0.34 -7.62
CA ALA A 98 14.25 0.03 -6.96
C ALA A 98 14.15 0.08 -5.42
N PHE A 99 12.95 0.11 -4.87
CA PHE A 99 12.68 0.25 -3.44
C PHE A 99 12.03 -0.98 -2.80
N GLN A 100 11.82 -2.05 -3.56
CA GLN A 100 11.25 -3.30 -3.04
C GLN A 100 12.18 -3.95 -2.01
N ARG A 101 11.62 -4.75 -1.10
CA ARG A 101 12.33 -5.49 -0.04
C ARG A 101 13.04 -4.60 0.99
N LYS A 102 12.63 -3.35 1.13
CA LYS A 102 13.20 -2.36 2.07
C LYS A 102 12.22 -1.92 3.16
N GLY A 103 11.12 -2.66 3.36
CA GLY A 103 10.14 -2.40 4.42
C GLY A 103 9.00 -1.46 4.04
N ILE A 104 8.96 -0.92 2.82
CA ILE A 104 7.93 0.04 2.38
C ILE A 104 6.54 -0.58 2.38
N GLY A 105 6.40 -1.82 1.90
CA GLY A 105 5.11 -2.51 1.92
C GLY A 105 4.57 -2.69 3.34
N LYS A 106 5.43 -3.08 4.29
CA LYS A 106 5.05 -3.19 5.71
C LYS A 106 4.63 -1.84 6.29
N TYR A 107 5.36 -0.78 5.97
CA TYR A 107 5.02 0.58 6.37
C TYR A 107 3.64 1.00 5.83
N ALA A 108 3.37 0.75 4.54
CA ALA A 108 2.11 1.07 3.89
C ALA A 108 0.91 0.37 4.56
N VAL A 109 1.05 -0.93 4.84
CA VAL A 109 0.01 -1.70 5.54
C VAL A 109 -0.24 -1.13 6.93
N SER A 110 0.80 -0.86 7.71
CA SER A 110 0.68 -0.27 9.04
C SER A 110 0.06 1.13 9.02
N TYR A 111 0.40 1.93 8.01
CA TYR A 111 -0.22 3.25 7.81
C TYR A 111 -1.71 3.13 7.52
N ALA A 112 -2.10 2.23 6.61
CA ALA A 112 -3.51 1.99 6.29
C ALA A 112 -4.30 1.51 7.52
N GLU A 113 -3.76 0.57 8.30
CA GLU A 113 -4.38 0.10 9.55
C GLU A 113 -4.61 1.27 10.53
N SER A 114 -3.60 2.11 10.73
CA SER A 114 -3.70 3.28 11.61
C SER A 114 -4.72 4.30 11.08
N PHE A 115 -4.79 4.48 9.77
CA PHE A 115 -5.78 5.35 9.13
C PHE A 115 -7.20 4.82 9.36
N PHE A 116 -7.45 3.55 9.04
CA PHE A 116 -8.75 2.91 9.22
C PHE A 116 -9.20 2.91 10.69
N LYS A 117 -8.30 2.63 11.62
CA LYS A 117 -8.60 2.68 13.04
C LYS A 117 -9.07 4.06 13.50
N LYS A 118 -8.46 5.14 12.99
CA LYS A 118 -8.90 6.53 13.25
C LYS A 118 -10.28 6.83 12.64
N GLN A 119 -10.66 6.13 11.58
CA GLN A 119 -11.99 6.23 10.96
C GLN A 119 -13.03 5.31 11.61
N GLY A 120 -12.68 4.61 12.69
CA GLY A 120 -13.58 3.71 13.41
C GLY A 120 -13.83 2.38 12.71
N LYS A 121 -13.01 2.00 11.73
CA LYS A 121 -13.10 0.68 11.10
C LYS A 121 -12.57 -0.39 12.05
N LEU A 122 -13.16 -1.58 11.97
CA LEU A 122 -12.83 -2.71 12.85
C LEU A 122 -11.99 -3.79 12.16
N CYS A 123 -11.99 -3.79 10.84
CA CYS A 123 -11.32 -4.79 10.03
C CYS A 123 -10.69 -4.16 8.80
N VAL A 124 -9.52 -4.66 8.41
CA VAL A 124 -8.87 -4.33 7.12
C VAL A 124 -8.86 -5.56 6.26
N LYS A 125 -9.28 -5.40 5.01
CA LYS A 125 -9.30 -6.45 3.98
C LYS A 125 -8.39 -6.08 2.80
N ILE A 126 -7.83 -7.10 2.18
CA ILE A 126 -6.92 -6.97 1.04
C ILE A 126 -7.21 -8.10 0.06
N HIS A 127 -7.33 -7.78 -1.22
CA HIS A 127 -7.33 -8.77 -2.29
C HIS A 127 -5.92 -8.95 -2.86
N THR A 128 -5.61 -10.16 -3.24
CA THR A 128 -4.43 -10.50 -4.04
C THR A 128 -4.73 -11.73 -4.88
N THR A 129 -3.76 -12.22 -5.63
CA THR A 129 -3.86 -13.43 -6.44
C THR A 129 -2.98 -14.54 -5.89
N THR A 130 -3.29 -15.78 -6.27
CA THR A 130 -2.55 -16.96 -5.78
C THR A 130 -1.08 -16.93 -6.15
N ASP A 131 -0.72 -16.35 -7.28
CA ASP A 131 0.63 -16.23 -7.83
C ASP A 131 1.42 -15.03 -7.31
N ASN A 132 0.76 -14.05 -6.66
CA ASN A 132 1.45 -12.91 -6.08
C ASN A 132 2.08 -13.26 -4.72
N TYR A 133 3.11 -14.12 -4.75
CA TYR A 133 3.81 -14.59 -3.56
C TYR A 133 4.41 -13.46 -2.70
N PRO A 134 5.00 -12.39 -3.26
CA PRO A 134 5.52 -11.29 -2.45
C PRO A 134 4.44 -10.61 -1.61
N ALA A 135 3.27 -10.35 -2.19
CA ALA A 135 2.15 -9.73 -1.48
C ALA A 135 1.59 -10.66 -0.39
N ARG A 136 1.39 -11.95 -0.70
CA ARG A 136 0.93 -12.95 0.25
C ARG A 136 1.84 -13.02 1.49
N LYS A 137 3.15 -13.15 1.27
CA LYS A 137 4.13 -13.16 2.37
C LYS A 137 4.12 -11.88 3.19
N LEU A 138 3.93 -10.73 2.53
CA LEU A 138 3.81 -9.45 3.23
C LEU A 138 2.60 -9.44 4.16
N TYR A 139 1.42 -9.81 3.66
CA TYR A 139 0.18 -9.78 4.44
C TYR A 139 0.21 -10.76 5.60
N GLU A 140 0.68 -11.97 5.39
CA GLU A 140 0.87 -12.98 6.44
C GLU A 140 1.84 -12.49 7.55
N LYS A 141 2.95 -11.86 7.17
CA LYS A 141 3.88 -11.24 8.13
C LYS A 141 3.28 -10.05 8.88
N CYS A 142 2.33 -9.36 8.29
CA CYS A 142 1.58 -8.27 8.94
C CYS A 142 0.42 -8.79 9.82
N GLY A 143 0.23 -10.11 9.93
CA GLY A 143 -0.79 -10.74 10.76
C GLY A 143 -2.16 -10.86 10.10
N TYR A 144 -2.24 -10.75 8.78
CA TYR A 144 -3.47 -11.02 8.04
C TYR A 144 -3.70 -12.52 7.89
N LEU A 145 -4.96 -12.91 7.99
CA LEU A 145 -5.42 -14.28 7.81
C LEU A 145 -6.13 -14.41 6.46
N LEU A 146 -5.93 -15.55 5.82
CA LEU A 146 -6.66 -15.88 4.60
C LEU A 146 -8.13 -16.13 4.92
N CYS A 147 -9.02 -15.44 4.20
CA CYS A 147 -10.44 -15.65 4.33
C CYS A 147 -10.86 -16.91 3.57
N ASN A 148 -11.42 -17.88 4.30
CA ASN A 148 -11.89 -19.14 3.75
C ASN A 148 -13.33 -19.07 3.21
N SER A 149 -13.86 -17.87 2.93
CA SER A 149 -15.20 -17.75 2.38
C SER A 149 -15.25 -18.34 0.97
N THR A 150 -15.98 -19.43 0.83
CA THR A 150 -16.29 -20.11 -0.44
C THR A 150 -17.34 -19.33 -1.25
N ASN A 151 -17.15 -18.02 -1.41
CA ASN A 151 -18.00 -17.25 -2.31
C ASN A 151 -17.62 -17.57 -3.75
N THR A 152 -18.46 -18.37 -4.38
CA THR A 152 -18.37 -18.94 -5.73
C THR A 152 -18.34 -17.91 -6.88
N TYR A 153 -18.29 -16.62 -6.60
CA TYR A 153 -18.23 -15.54 -7.59
C TYR A 153 -16.87 -14.84 -7.71
N THR A 154 -15.85 -15.30 -6.98
CA THR A 154 -14.51 -14.75 -7.15
C THR A 154 -13.75 -15.53 -8.22
N ALA A 155 -13.06 -14.81 -9.10
CA ALA A 155 -12.14 -15.43 -10.05
C ALA A 155 -11.27 -16.48 -9.33
N LYS A 156 -11.07 -17.64 -9.96
CA LYS A 156 -10.39 -18.82 -9.40
C LYS A 156 -9.07 -18.56 -8.66
N ASP A 157 -8.45 -17.41 -8.98
CA ASP A 157 -7.11 -17.05 -8.52
C ASP A 157 -7.09 -15.90 -7.51
N LYS A 158 -8.27 -15.39 -7.11
CA LYS A 158 -8.38 -14.27 -6.17
C LYS A 158 -8.42 -14.74 -4.73
N LEU A 159 -7.52 -14.21 -3.91
CA LEU A 159 -7.46 -14.43 -2.48
C LEU A 159 -7.88 -13.17 -1.72
N THR A 160 -8.56 -13.35 -0.61
CA THR A 160 -8.89 -12.27 0.32
C THR A 160 -8.21 -12.53 1.66
N TYR A 161 -7.43 -11.58 2.11
CA TYR A 161 -6.85 -11.53 3.44
C TYR A 161 -7.60 -10.53 4.30
N PHE A 162 -7.68 -10.77 5.60
CA PHE A 162 -8.30 -9.86 6.55
C PHE A 162 -7.54 -9.80 7.87
N LYS A 163 -7.70 -8.69 8.59
CA LYS A 163 -7.17 -8.50 9.94
C LYS A 163 -8.12 -7.60 10.74
N GLN A 164 -8.43 -8.00 11.96
CA GLN A 164 -9.09 -7.13 12.94
C GLN A 164 -8.07 -6.12 13.49
N ILE A 165 -8.48 -4.86 13.66
CA ILE A 165 -7.62 -3.75 14.07
C ILE A 165 -8.15 -2.99 15.28
#